data_56758309229e98e1fb409912b6f7b1f4
#
_entry.id   56758309229e98e1fb409912b6f7b1f4
#
_cell.length_a   1.000
_cell.length_b   1.000
_cell.length_c   1.000
_cell.angle_alpha   90.00
_cell.angle_beta   90.00
_cell.angle_gamma   90.00
#
_symmetry.space_group_name_H-M   'P 1'
#
loop_
_entity.id
_entity.type
_entity.pdbx_description
1 polymer ?
#
loop_
_entity_poly.entity_id
_entity_poly.type
_entity_poly.pdbx_seq_one_letter_code
_entity_poly.pdbx_strand_id
1 'polypeptide(L)'
;DLRALYGADEDQTAVVHPGVDLDQFSPGDKAQARERRGLPQSGIVLLFVGRIQPLKSPDVVIRATAAIVEADPAIRDQLTTVVCGGPSGAGPERLDELRKLAATLGVADIVRFVPPTTRDELADWYRSADVVCVPSHSESFGLVAIEAQACGTPVAAAAVGGLHTAVADGKSGLLVRD
;
A
#
# COMPACT_ATOMS: atom_id res chain seq x y z
N ASP A 1 13.63 -19.57 -8.68
CA ASP A 1 12.90 -20.64 -9.35
C ASP A 1 13.64 -21.96 -9.14
N LEU A 2 12.99 -22.91 -8.43
CA LEU A 2 13.60 -24.20 -8.05
C LEU A 2 13.99 -25.03 -9.29
N ARG A 3 13.22 -24.96 -10.37
CA ARG A 3 13.50 -25.66 -11.62
C ARG A 3 14.75 -25.11 -12.30
N ALA A 4 14.81 -23.78 -12.47
CA ALA A 4 15.88 -23.12 -13.18
C ALA A 4 17.21 -23.12 -12.41
N LEU A 5 17.17 -22.98 -11.10
CA LEU A 5 18.38 -22.83 -10.27
C LEU A 5 18.89 -24.13 -9.67
N TYR A 6 18.00 -25.11 -9.44
CA TYR A 6 18.34 -26.33 -8.72
C TYR A 6 17.98 -27.62 -9.49
N GLY A 7 17.47 -27.49 -10.73
CA GLY A 7 17.11 -28.64 -11.55
C GLY A 7 15.96 -29.49 -10.99
N ALA A 8 15.07 -28.86 -10.22
CA ALA A 8 13.94 -29.58 -9.64
C ALA A 8 13.00 -30.08 -10.75
N ASP A 9 12.53 -31.32 -10.61
CA ASP A 9 11.67 -31.97 -11.59
C ASP A 9 10.31 -31.25 -11.71
N GLU A 10 9.85 -31.09 -12.95
CA GLU A 10 8.58 -30.41 -13.23
C GLU A 10 7.38 -31.15 -12.62
N ASP A 11 7.41 -32.48 -12.68
CA ASP A 11 6.35 -33.33 -12.14
C ASP A 11 6.32 -33.34 -10.59
N GLN A 12 7.39 -32.90 -9.93
CA GLN A 12 7.52 -32.85 -8.48
C GLN A 12 7.34 -31.45 -7.91
N THR A 13 7.10 -30.45 -8.75
CA THR A 13 6.98 -29.04 -8.31
C THR A 13 5.67 -28.43 -8.78
N ALA A 14 5.00 -27.73 -7.85
CA ALA A 14 3.82 -26.94 -8.14
C ALA A 14 3.98 -25.52 -7.62
N VAL A 15 3.43 -24.55 -8.34
CA VAL A 15 3.31 -23.17 -7.88
C VAL A 15 1.96 -23.01 -7.19
N VAL A 16 2.01 -22.73 -5.89
CA VAL A 16 0.81 -22.41 -5.10
C VAL A 16 0.89 -20.95 -4.70
N HIS A 17 -0.02 -20.13 -5.21
CA HIS A 17 -0.10 -18.74 -4.85
C HIS A 17 -0.71 -18.58 -3.46
N PRO A 18 -0.22 -17.64 -2.62
CA PRO A 18 -0.85 -17.35 -1.34
C PRO A 18 -2.27 -16.82 -1.57
N GLY A 19 -3.19 -17.25 -0.72
CA GLY A 19 -4.55 -16.75 -0.69
C GLY A 19 -4.71 -15.55 0.22
N VAL A 20 -5.92 -14.97 0.21
CA VAL A 20 -6.39 -13.95 1.15
C VAL A 20 -7.57 -14.51 1.95
N ASP A 21 -7.64 -14.18 3.22
CA ASP A 21 -8.74 -14.52 4.11
C ASP A 21 -9.94 -13.61 3.78
N LEU A 22 -10.93 -14.12 3.06
CA LEU A 22 -12.11 -13.36 2.63
C LEU A 22 -13.12 -13.10 3.76
N ASP A 23 -13.06 -13.84 4.85
CA ASP A 23 -13.86 -13.55 6.04
C ASP A 23 -13.32 -12.30 6.74
N GLN A 24 -12.02 -12.11 6.71
CA GLN A 24 -11.32 -10.97 7.27
C GLN A 24 -11.31 -9.76 6.32
N PHE A 25 -10.87 -9.98 5.08
CA PHE A 25 -10.72 -8.96 4.06
C PHE A 25 -11.86 -9.08 3.05
N SER A 26 -12.90 -8.31 3.24
CA SER A 26 -14.09 -8.26 2.39
C SER A 26 -14.57 -6.82 2.23
N PRO A 27 -15.34 -6.52 1.18
CA PRO A 27 -15.92 -5.19 1.01
C PRO A 27 -16.74 -4.78 2.22
N GLY A 28 -16.81 -3.49 2.50
CA GLY A 28 -17.56 -2.93 3.63
C GLY A 28 -17.91 -1.46 3.43
N ASP A 29 -18.54 -0.88 4.44
CA ASP A 29 -18.95 0.52 4.42
C ASP A 29 -17.71 1.43 4.61
N LYS A 30 -17.39 2.19 3.57
CA LYS A 30 -16.25 3.14 3.55
C LYS A 30 -16.44 4.25 4.59
N ALA A 31 -17.65 4.78 4.76
CA ALA A 31 -17.90 5.87 5.69
C ALA A 31 -17.69 5.43 7.14
N GLN A 32 -18.19 4.25 7.50
CA GLN A 32 -17.95 3.66 8.81
C GLN A 32 -16.46 3.32 9.03
N ALA A 33 -15.78 2.80 8.01
CA ALA A 33 -14.35 2.54 8.10
C ALA A 33 -13.56 3.84 8.33
N ARG A 34 -13.88 4.91 7.62
CA ARG A 34 -13.27 6.24 7.81
C ARG A 34 -13.53 6.78 9.23
N GLU A 35 -14.74 6.65 9.73
CA GLU A 35 -15.08 7.06 11.09
C GLU A 35 -14.23 6.30 12.13
N ARG A 36 -14.18 4.96 12.05
CA ARG A 36 -13.34 4.13 12.94
C ARG A 36 -11.85 4.45 12.87
N ARG A 37 -11.35 4.88 11.72
CA ARG A 37 -9.94 5.26 11.53
C ARG A 37 -9.65 6.74 11.74
N GLY A 38 -10.68 7.53 12.08
CA GLY A 38 -10.57 8.98 12.29
C GLY A 38 -10.10 9.71 11.04
N LEU A 39 -10.63 9.32 9.88
CA LEU A 39 -10.36 9.94 8.58
C LEU A 39 -11.51 10.87 8.17
N PRO A 40 -11.25 11.88 7.31
CA PRO A 40 -12.31 12.72 6.73
C PRO A 40 -13.32 11.88 5.98
N GLN A 41 -14.60 12.23 6.10
CA GLN A 41 -15.69 11.52 5.42
C GLN A 41 -15.73 11.81 3.90
N SER A 42 -15.12 12.91 3.48
CA SER A 42 -14.97 13.31 2.08
C SER A 42 -13.50 13.43 1.71
N GLY A 43 -13.23 13.56 0.41
CA GLY A 43 -11.86 13.67 -0.11
C GLY A 43 -11.23 12.33 -0.46
N ILE A 44 -9.97 12.38 -0.82
CA ILE A 44 -9.18 11.25 -1.34
C ILE A 44 -8.22 10.75 -0.26
N VAL A 45 -8.23 9.46 -0.02
CA VAL A 45 -7.31 8.79 0.91
C VAL A 45 -6.38 7.87 0.12
N LEU A 46 -5.09 8.21 0.08
CA LEU A 46 -4.02 7.32 -0.38
C LEU A 46 -3.49 6.53 0.82
N LEU A 47 -3.37 5.22 0.68
CA LEU A 47 -2.91 4.36 1.76
C LEU A 47 -1.69 3.55 1.33
N PHE A 48 -0.64 3.63 2.11
CA PHE A 48 0.48 2.68 2.11
C PHE A 48 0.35 1.77 3.33
N VAL A 49 0.50 0.48 3.13
CA VAL A 49 0.60 -0.52 4.21
C VAL A 49 1.86 -1.34 4.02
N GLY A 50 2.66 -1.45 5.06
CA GLY A 50 3.84 -2.29 4.99
C GLY A 50 4.91 -1.94 6.02
N ARG A 51 5.95 -2.77 6.05
CA ARG A 51 7.14 -2.48 6.83
C ARG A 51 7.84 -1.24 6.28
N ILE A 52 8.23 -0.33 7.16
CA ILE A 52 8.99 0.86 6.78
C ILE A 52 10.45 0.45 6.55
N GLN A 53 10.74 0.11 5.29
CA GLN A 53 12.08 -0.32 4.83
C GLN A 53 12.27 0.11 3.37
N PRO A 54 13.54 0.29 2.91
CA PRO A 54 13.81 0.76 1.54
C PRO A 54 13.13 -0.07 0.45
N LEU A 55 13.07 -1.38 0.63
CA LEU A 55 12.50 -2.31 -0.36
C LEU A 55 10.99 -2.09 -0.60
N LYS A 56 10.26 -1.50 0.36
CA LYS A 56 8.82 -1.19 0.29
C LYS A 56 8.55 0.24 -0.17
N SER A 57 9.56 1.10 -0.19
CA SER A 57 9.54 2.46 -0.75
C SER A 57 8.38 3.34 -0.27
N PRO A 58 8.12 3.46 1.06
CA PRO A 58 7.08 4.37 1.54
C PRO A 58 7.34 5.84 1.17
N ASP A 59 8.58 6.22 0.92
CA ASP A 59 8.96 7.56 0.46
C ASP A 59 8.38 7.92 -0.90
N VAL A 60 8.18 6.94 -1.79
CA VAL A 60 7.53 7.16 -3.10
C VAL A 60 6.10 7.66 -2.93
N VAL A 61 5.35 7.16 -1.95
CA VAL A 61 3.97 7.62 -1.71
C VAL A 61 3.95 9.07 -1.21
N ILE A 62 4.91 9.45 -0.36
CA ILE A 62 5.05 10.85 0.12
C ILE A 62 5.42 11.78 -1.04
N ARG A 63 6.33 11.37 -1.92
CA ARG A 63 6.69 12.13 -3.12
C ARG A 63 5.53 12.24 -4.10
N ALA A 64 4.76 11.16 -4.30
CA ALA A 64 3.55 11.18 -5.11
C ALA A 64 2.51 12.17 -4.55
N THR A 65 2.32 12.19 -3.22
CA THR A 65 1.46 13.18 -2.56
C THR A 65 1.88 14.61 -2.88
N ALA A 66 3.17 14.91 -2.78
CA ALA A 66 3.69 16.23 -3.11
C ALA A 66 3.49 16.57 -4.60
N ALA A 67 3.77 15.63 -5.50
CA ALA A 67 3.58 15.83 -6.94
C ALA A 67 2.10 16.06 -7.32
N ILE A 68 1.16 15.36 -6.66
CA ILE A 68 -0.28 15.58 -6.85
C ILE A 68 -0.68 17.00 -6.43
N VAL A 69 -0.21 17.47 -5.28
CA VAL A 69 -0.49 18.82 -4.79
C VAL A 69 0.19 19.89 -5.66
N GLU A 70 1.37 19.62 -6.18
CA GLU A 70 2.06 20.52 -7.13
C GLU A 70 1.30 20.64 -8.45
N ALA A 71 0.78 19.53 -8.97
CA ALA A 71 0.00 19.48 -10.21
C ALA A 71 -1.39 20.14 -10.08
N ASP A 72 -2.02 19.98 -8.92
CA ASP A 72 -3.32 20.59 -8.59
C ASP A 72 -3.35 21.04 -7.13
N PRO A 73 -2.96 22.30 -6.84
CA PRO A 73 -2.97 22.82 -5.46
C PRO A 73 -4.36 22.80 -4.79
N ALA A 74 -5.45 22.82 -5.54
CA ALA A 74 -6.81 22.82 -4.99
C ALA A 74 -7.19 21.47 -4.35
N ILE A 75 -6.48 20.38 -4.69
CA ILE A 75 -6.73 19.06 -4.11
C ILE A 75 -6.22 18.94 -2.68
N ARG A 76 -5.34 19.85 -2.23
CA ARG A 76 -4.64 19.75 -0.95
C ARG A 76 -5.58 19.51 0.24
N ASP A 77 -6.65 20.31 0.32
CA ASP A 77 -7.60 20.25 1.44
C ASP A 77 -8.49 18.99 1.40
N GLN A 78 -8.42 18.23 0.30
CA GLN A 78 -9.19 17.01 0.08
C GLN A 78 -8.30 15.76 0.07
N LEU A 79 -6.98 15.89 0.17
CA LEU A 79 -6.04 14.78 0.08
C LEU A 79 -5.52 14.41 1.47
N THR A 80 -5.61 13.13 1.81
CA THR A 80 -4.98 12.55 2.99
C THR A 80 -4.14 11.36 2.55
N THR A 81 -2.88 11.34 2.92
CA THR A 81 -2.00 10.19 2.70
C THR A 81 -1.73 9.50 4.04
N VAL A 82 -1.96 8.20 4.10
CA VAL A 82 -1.71 7.38 5.28
C VAL A 82 -0.55 6.43 5.01
N VAL A 83 0.46 6.47 5.86
CA VAL A 83 1.58 5.51 5.90
C VAL A 83 1.39 4.64 7.14
N CYS A 84 0.84 3.43 6.94
CA CYS A 84 0.56 2.47 8.00
C CYS A 84 1.64 1.39 8.06
N GLY A 85 2.34 1.33 9.19
CA GLY A 85 3.36 0.32 9.42
C GLY A 85 4.43 0.74 10.40
N GLY A 86 5.37 -0.15 10.63
CA GLY A 86 6.47 0.08 11.57
C GLY A 86 7.84 -0.21 10.97
N PRO A 87 8.89 0.31 11.61
CA PRO A 87 10.27 0.02 11.22
C PRO A 87 10.55 -1.47 11.37
N SER A 88 11.28 -2.03 10.40
CA SER A 88 11.74 -3.41 10.42
C SER A 88 13.21 -3.44 10.01
N GLY A 89 14.08 -3.83 10.92
CA GLY A 89 15.52 -3.97 10.69
C GLY A 89 16.33 -2.68 10.62
N ALA A 90 15.71 -1.53 10.35
CA ALA A 90 16.38 -0.24 10.16
C ALA A 90 16.17 0.75 11.32
N GLY A 91 15.66 0.31 12.47
CA GLY A 91 15.42 1.18 13.63
C GLY A 91 14.36 2.28 13.44
N PRO A 92 14.09 3.07 14.50
CA PRO A 92 13.13 4.18 14.44
C PRO A 92 13.57 5.33 13.53
N GLU A 93 14.85 5.45 13.22
CA GLU A 93 15.44 6.51 12.39
C GLU A 93 14.79 6.62 11.02
N ARG A 94 14.38 5.51 10.42
CA ARG A 94 13.72 5.49 9.10
C ARG A 94 12.36 6.19 9.11
N LEU A 95 11.59 6.10 10.18
CA LEU A 95 10.31 6.81 10.30
C LEU A 95 10.52 8.33 10.39
N ASP A 96 11.56 8.75 11.11
CA ASP A 96 11.91 10.18 11.24
C ASP A 96 12.43 10.75 9.92
N GLU A 97 13.14 9.95 9.11
CA GLU A 97 13.52 10.34 7.74
C GLU A 97 12.29 10.61 6.87
N LEU A 98 11.27 9.75 6.94
CA LEU A 98 10.02 9.93 6.19
C LEU A 98 9.24 11.17 6.66
N ARG A 99 9.21 11.44 7.96
CA ARG A 99 8.63 12.69 8.51
C ARG A 99 9.36 13.93 8.03
N LYS A 100 10.70 13.90 8.04
CA LYS A 100 11.53 14.98 7.49
C LYS A 100 11.29 15.16 5.99
N LEU A 101 11.17 14.08 5.24
CA LEU A 101 10.83 14.14 3.82
C LEU A 101 9.48 14.82 3.57
N ALA A 102 8.44 14.43 4.30
CA ALA A 102 7.11 15.05 4.19
C ALA A 102 7.16 16.55 4.53
N ALA A 103 7.92 16.94 5.56
CA ALA A 103 8.13 18.35 5.92
C ALA A 103 8.88 19.11 4.83
N THR A 104 9.96 18.54 4.29
CA THR A 104 10.76 19.14 3.22
C THR A 104 9.96 19.36 1.94
N LEU A 105 9.06 18.43 1.64
CA LEU A 105 8.16 18.50 0.47
C LEU A 105 6.89 19.34 0.73
N GLY A 106 6.73 19.90 1.95
CA GLY A 106 5.60 20.75 2.30
C GLY A 106 4.26 20.03 2.42
N VAL A 107 4.25 18.72 2.69
CA VAL A 107 3.02 17.90 2.78
C VAL A 107 2.85 17.21 4.13
N ALA A 108 3.58 17.65 5.16
CA ALA A 108 3.56 17.02 6.47
C ALA A 108 2.19 17.05 7.17
N ASP A 109 1.37 18.04 6.88
CA ASP A 109 0.03 18.25 7.42
C ASP A 109 -1.02 17.30 6.84
N ILE A 110 -0.79 16.79 5.63
CA ILE A 110 -1.69 15.85 4.93
C ILE A 110 -1.13 14.41 4.89
N VAL A 111 0.06 14.16 5.46
CA VAL A 111 0.64 12.81 5.58
C VAL A 111 0.53 12.33 7.03
N ARG A 112 -0.25 11.29 7.26
CA ARG A 112 -0.46 10.66 8.57
C ARG A 112 0.34 9.37 8.68
N PHE A 113 1.17 9.26 9.72
CA PHE A 113 1.90 8.03 10.06
C PHE A 113 1.16 7.26 11.13
N VAL A 114 0.87 5.98 10.85
CA VAL A 114 0.12 5.07 11.72
C VAL A 114 1.00 3.88 12.07
N PRO A 115 1.11 3.50 13.36
CA PRO A 115 1.87 2.31 13.74
C PRO A 115 1.27 1.03 13.14
N PRO A 116 1.98 -0.11 13.22
CA PRO A 116 1.40 -1.41 12.88
C PRO A 116 0.09 -1.65 13.63
N THR A 117 -0.90 -2.20 12.95
CA THR A 117 -2.26 -2.38 13.44
C THR A 117 -2.63 -3.86 13.42
N THR A 118 -3.71 -4.22 14.10
CA THR A 118 -4.26 -5.57 14.07
C THR A 118 -4.85 -5.89 12.69
N ARG A 119 -5.11 -7.17 12.39
CA ARG A 119 -5.70 -7.57 11.11
C ARG A 119 -7.10 -7.00 10.91
N ASP A 120 -7.91 -6.93 11.98
CA ASP A 120 -9.26 -6.35 11.93
C ASP A 120 -9.22 -4.86 11.59
N GLU A 121 -8.35 -4.12 12.23
CA GLU A 121 -8.13 -2.71 11.94
C GLU A 121 -7.55 -2.49 10.54
N LEU A 122 -6.72 -3.42 10.04
CA LEU A 122 -6.13 -3.35 8.72
C LEU A 122 -7.19 -3.45 7.61
N ALA A 123 -8.20 -4.31 7.77
CA ALA A 123 -9.32 -4.38 6.86
C ALA A 123 -10.09 -3.04 6.78
N ASP A 124 -10.25 -2.35 7.92
CA ASP A 124 -10.85 -1.00 7.93
C ASP A 124 -9.97 0.05 7.26
N TRP A 125 -8.64 -0.04 7.40
CA TRP A 125 -7.73 0.83 6.66
C TRP A 125 -7.89 0.65 5.15
N TYR A 126 -7.96 -0.58 4.66
CA TYR A 126 -8.21 -0.84 3.23
C TYR A 126 -9.56 -0.29 2.79
N ARG A 127 -10.65 -0.59 3.51
CA ARG A 127 -12.00 -0.09 3.19
C ARG A 127 -12.10 1.44 3.19
N SER A 128 -11.32 2.13 4.03
CA SER A 128 -11.33 3.59 4.16
C SER A 128 -10.62 4.31 3.03
N ALA A 129 -9.72 3.63 2.32
CA ALA A 129 -8.89 4.21 1.27
C ALA A 129 -9.62 4.30 -0.08
N ASP A 130 -9.17 5.22 -0.92
CA ASP A 130 -9.58 5.31 -2.32
C ASP A 130 -8.59 4.57 -3.22
N VAL A 131 -7.30 4.58 -2.84
CA VAL A 131 -6.24 3.84 -3.53
C VAL A 131 -5.23 3.33 -2.50
N VAL A 132 -4.85 2.07 -2.63
CA VAL A 132 -3.71 1.50 -1.91
C VAL A 132 -2.47 1.52 -2.80
N CYS A 133 -1.41 2.14 -2.29
CA CYS A 133 -0.15 2.29 -3.02
C CYS A 133 0.85 1.21 -2.60
N VAL A 134 1.38 0.45 -3.56
CA VAL A 134 2.36 -0.62 -3.34
C VAL A 134 3.60 -0.36 -4.21
N PRO A 135 4.43 0.66 -3.87
CA PRO A 135 5.57 1.09 -4.69
C PRO A 135 6.84 0.26 -4.45
N SER A 136 6.70 -1.00 -4.10
CA SER A 136 7.83 -1.87 -3.75
C SER A 136 8.85 -2.00 -4.89
N HIS A 137 10.14 -1.94 -4.58
CA HIS A 137 11.20 -2.31 -5.54
C HIS A 137 11.26 -3.82 -5.79
N SER A 138 10.81 -4.62 -4.83
CA SER A 138 10.72 -6.07 -4.96
C SER A 138 9.55 -6.59 -4.10
N GLU A 139 8.75 -7.47 -4.69
CA GLU A 139 7.59 -8.07 -4.04
C GLU A 139 7.45 -9.54 -4.47
N SER A 140 7.44 -10.45 -3.51
CA SER A 140 7.33 -11.88 -3.81
C SER A 140 5.91 -12.29 -4.20
N PHE A 141 4.90 -11.76 -3.49
CA PHE A 141 3.50 -12.20 -3.65
C PHE A 141 2.51 -11.04 -3.80
N GLY A 142 2.72 -9.92 -3.10
CA GLY A 142 1.80 -8.81 -3.11
C GLY A 142 0.59 -8.98 -2.19
N LEU A 143 0.78 -9.54 -0.98
CA LEU A 143 -0.31 -9.75 -0.02
C LEU A 143 -1.12 -8.48 0.25
N VAL A 144 -0.45 -7.34 0.43
CA VAL A 144 -1.12 -6.03 0.60
C VAL A 144 -2.04 -5.71 -0.57
N ALA A 145 -1.59 -6.00 -1.81
CA ALA A 145 -2.40 -5.74 -2.99
C ALA A 145 -3.66 -6.64 -3.03
N ILE A 146 -3.54 -7.93 -2.74
CA ILE A 146 -4.70 -8.83 -2.75
C ILE A 146 -5.65 -8.58 -1.58
N GLU A 147 -5.16 -8.21 -0.40
CA GLU A 147 -5.97 -7.81 0.77
C GLU A 147 -6.78 -6.53 0.48
N ALA A 148 -6.14 -5.52 -0.12
CA ALA A 148 -6.81 -4.28 -0.51
C ALA A 148 -7.92 -4.53 -1.53
N GLN A 149 -7.63 -5.31 -2.58
CA GLN A 149 -8.60 -5.68 -3.61
C GLN A 149 -9.75 -6.53 -3.06
N ALA A 150 -9.49 -7.43 -2.11
CA ALA A 150 -10.52 -8.18 -1.40
C ALA A 150 -11.45 -7.28 -0.60
N CYS A 151 -10.95 -6.15 -0.07
CA CYS A 151 -11.74 -5.11 0.57
C CYS A 151 -12.48 -4.18 -0.42
N GLY A 152 -12.32 -4.38 -1.73
CA GLY A 152 -12.94 -3.56 -2.77
C GLY A 152 -12.16 -2.29 -3.10
N THR A 153 -10.91 -2.15 -2.63
CA THR A 153 -10.09 -0.95 -2.84
C THR A 153 -9.08 -1.18 -3.96
N PRO A 154 -9.05 -0.32 -5.00
CA PRO A 154 -8.11 -0.44 -6.10
C PRO A 154 -6.66 -0.17 -5.65
N VAL A 155 -5.71 -0.72 -6.41
CA VAL A 155 -4.28 -0.67 -6.08
C VAL A 155 -3.51 0.05 -7.19
N ALA A 156 -2.60 0.95 -6.79
CA ALA A 156 -1.54 1.46 -7.65
C ALA A 156 -0.21 0.80 -7.21
N ALA A 157 0.33 -0.07 -8.05
CA ALA A 157 1.48 -0.90 -7.69
C ALA A 157 2.61 -0.79 -8.70
N ALA A 158 3.85 -0.90 -8.23
CA ALA A 158 4.99 -1.07 -9.11
C ALA A 158 4.88 -2.41 -9.88
N ALA A 159 5.23 -2.40 -11.16
CA ALA A 159 5.18 -3.59 -12.01
C ALA A 159 6.39 -4.52 -11.74
N VAL A 160 6.46 -5.11 -10.52
CA VAL A 160 7.57 -5.95 -10.07
C VAL A 160 7.10 -7.25 -9.43
N GLY A 161 7.84 -8.33 -9.65
CA GLY A 161 7.67 -9.62 -8.99
C GLY A 161 6.24 -10.14 -9.00
N GLY A 162 5.74 -10.54 -7.83
CA GLY A 162 4.39 -11.09 -7.65
C GLY A 162 3.26 -10.10 -7.90
N LEU A 163 3.52 -8.79 -7.96
CA LEU A 163 2.49 -7.79 -8.25
C LEU A 163 1.90 -7.94 -9.66
N HIS A 164 2.67 -8.46 -10.62
CA HIS A 164 2.14 -8.82 -11.95
C HIS A 164 1.01 -9.86 -11.92
N THR A 165 1.04 -10.74 -10.92
CA THR A 165 0.01 -11.75 -10.72
C THR A 165 -1.11 -11.25 -9.80
N ALA A 166 -0.74 -10.47 -8.79
CA ALA A 166 -1.66 -9.98 -7.76
C ALA A 166 -2.61 -8.88 -8.27
N VAL A 167 -2.19 -8.07 -9.25
CA VAL A 167 -2.97 -6.93 -9.76
C VAL A 167 -3.34 -7.17 -11.22
N ALA A 168 -4.64 -7.19 -11.52
CA ALA A 168 -5.15 -7.19 -12.89
C ALA A 168 -5.12 -5.75 -13.43
N ASP A 169 -4.06 -5.44 -14.20
CA ASP A 169 -3.79 -4.10 -14.72
C ASP A 169 -4.98 -3.52 -15.51
N GLY A 170 -5.38 -2.30 -15.18
CA GLY A 170 -6.55 -1.62 -15.75
C GLY A 170 -7.91 -2.15 -15.30
N LYS A 171 -7.96 -3.14 -14.37
CA LYS A 171 -9.21 -3.71 -13.85
C LYS A 171 -9.32 -3.58 -12.33
N SER A 172 -8.44 -4.22 -11.57
CA SER A 172 -8.45 -4.15 -10.12
C SER A 172 -7.44 -3.14 -9.56
N GLY A 173 -6.64 -2.54 -10.42
CA GLY A 173 -5.62 -1.55 -10.11
C GLY A 173 -4.82 -1.17 -11.33
N LEU A 174 -3.73 -0.45 -11.11
CA LEU A 174 -2.78 -0.06 -12.14
C LEU A 174 -1.38 -0.58 -11.80
N LEU A 175 -0.70 -1.14 -12.78
CA LEU A 175 0.71 -1.50 -12.71
C LEU A 175 1.56 -0.38 -13.34
N VAL A 176 2.31 0.32 -12.49
CA VAL A 176 3.20 1.40 -12.90
C VAL A 176 4.55 0.80 -13.30
N ARG A 177 5.00 1.12 -14.49
CA ARG A 177 6.31 0.74 -15.04
C ARG A 177 7.23 1.96 -15.02
N ASP A 178 8.51 1.73 -14.74
CA ASP A 178 9.57 2.75 -14.87
C ASP A 178 9.82 3.10 -16.32
#